data_7c290b323306de0e5e9e0123539b76d5
#
_entry.id   7c290b323306de0e5e9e0123539b76d5
#
_cell.length_a   1.000
_cell.length_b   1.000
_cell.length_c   1.000
_cell.angle_alpha   90.00
_cell.angle_beta   90.00
_cell.angle_gamma   90.00
#
_symmetry.space_group_name_H-M   'P 1'
#
loop_
_entity.id
_entity.type
_entity.pdbx_description
1 polymer ?
#
loop_
_entity_poly.entity_id
_entity_poly.type
_entity_poly.pdbx_seq_one_letter_code
_entity_poly.pdbx_strand_id
1 'polypeptide(L)'
;MKPAAVSLAKLGENGLLHLLTARWKTDPSRVLAGVGDDCAVLRGEGKNSYLLFKTDAVVEGVHFKPGESPELIGRKALARALSDLAAMGAAPVAAVITLGVPKDESVRRLSAIYSGLKRIAKKYSVNLVGGETVRAKQLFLNVALLGECRGYRPVLRSGARAGDLIFVTGRLGATQARRHLLFEPRLAEGEWLARQKIATAMMDLSDGLGADLPRLARASGIFFHLDFAAIPCARGATLHEAINDGEDYELLFTVNPSRTNTLRKKWSFATPLHCIGVMGARDVESRAPLLAHGFDHFKQR
;
A
#
# COMPACT_ATOMS: atom_id res chain seq x y z
N MET A 1 13.24 1.39 -39.20
CA MET A 1 13.94 1.93 -38.02
C MET A 1 13.53 1.12 -36.79
N LYS A 2 14.48 0.49 -36.07
CA LYS A 2 14.17 -0.10 -34.76
C LYS A 2 13.78 1.04 -33.83
N PRO A 3 12.66 0.94 -33.06
CA PRO A 3 12.30 1.98 -32.11
C PRO A 3 13.50 2.15 -31.12
N ALA A 4 13.88 3.39 -30.85
CA ALA A 4 14.91 3.68 -29.88
C ALA A 4 14.53 3.04 -28.54
N ALA A 5 15.45 2.31 -27.89
CA ALA A 5 15.22 1.67 -26.63
C ALA A 5 14.86 2.74 -25.58
N VAL A 6 13.63 2.72 -25.11
CA VAL A 6 13.17 3.61 -24.03
C VAL A 6 13.81 3.13 -22.72
N SER A 7 14.56 4.00 -22.03
CA SER A 7 15.18 3.64 -20.77
C SER A 7 14.16 3.60 -19.61
N LEU A 8 14.40 2.76 -18.61
CA LEU A 8 13.55 2.67 -17.40
C LEU A 8 13.45 4.03 -16.68
N ALA A 9 14.54 4.81 -16.67
CA ALA A 9 14.54 6.15 -16.07
C ALA A 9 13.53 7.11 -16.73
N LYS A 10 13.28 6.97 -18.04
CA LYS A 10 12.26 7.76 -18.76
C LYS A 10 10.86 7.21 -18.54
N LEU A 11 10.72 5.89 -18.50
CA LEU A 11 9.43 5.21 -18.39
C LEU A 11 8.86 5.31 -16.97
N GLY A 12 9.71 5.16 -15.96
CA GLY A 12 9.32 4.98 -14.57
C GLY A 12 8.62 3.65 -14.31
N GLU A 13 8.31 3.37 -13.06
CA GLU A 13 7.69 2.11 -12.64
C GLU A 13 6.30 1.92 -13.27
N ASN A 14 5.43 2.92 -13.17
CA ASN A 14 4.07 2.84 -13.72
C ASN A 14 4.06 2.66 -15.24
N GLY A 15 4.96 3.33 -15.95
CA GLY A 15 5.08 3.18 -17.40
C GLY A 15 5.57 1.78 -17.80
N LEU A 16 6.53 1.22 -17.03
CA LEU A 16 7.00 -0.14 -17.23
C LEU A 16 5.87 -1.15 -17.01
N LEU A 17 5.16 -1.06 -15.88
CA LEU A 17 4.05 -1.95 -15.58
C LEU A 17 2.97 -1.90 -16.66
N HIS A 18 2.59 -0.70 -17.10
CA HIS A 18 1.62 -0.53 -18.19
C HIS A 18 2.10 -1.22 -19.46
N LEU A 19 3.36 -1.02 -19.85
CA LEU A 19 3.94 -1.63 -21.04
C LEU A 19 3.90 -3.16 -21.00
N LEU A 20 4.28 -3.74 -19.86
CA LEU A 20 4.39 -5.19 -19.69
C LEU A 20 3.02 -5.88 -19.56
N THR A 21 2.04 -5.18 -18.96
CA THR A 21 0.76 -5.80 -18.58
C THR A 21 -0.42 -5.37 -19.47
N ALA A 22 -0.26 -4.39 -20.36
CA ALA A 22 -1.33 -3.83 -21.18
C ALA A 22 -2.11 -4.87 -22.03
N ARG A 23 -1.49 -6.01 -22.33
CA ARG A 23 -2.10 -7.09 -23.12
C ARG A 23 -2.58 -8.28 -22.27
N TRP A 24 -2.41 -8.23 -20.97
CA TRP A 24 -2.90 -9.30 -20.10
C TRP A 24 -4.42 -9.29 -20.07
N LYS A 25 -4.98 -10.46 -20.29
CA LYS A 25 -6.43 -10.67 -20.22
C LYS A 25 -6.73 -11.52 -19.00
N THR A 26 -7.68 -11.10 -18.21
CA THR A 26 -8.18 -11.85 -17.05
C THR A 26 -9.60 -12.32 -17.34
N ASP A 27 -9.97 -13.48 -16.81
CA ASP A 27 -11.33 -13.97 -16.85
C ASP A 27 -12.17 -13.21 -15.79
N PRO A 28 -13.14 -12.37 -16.16
CA PRO A 28 -13.93 -11.58 -15.22
C PRO A 28 -14.86 -12.43 -14.35
N SER A 29 -15.09 -13.68 -14.72
CA SER A 29 -15.83 -14.63 -13.86
C SER A 29 -15.01 -15.05 -12.64
N ARG A 30 -13.68 -15.03 -12.73
CA ARG A 30 -12.74 -15.43 -11.69
C ARG A 30 -12.02 -14.24 -11.02
N VAL A 31 -11.71 -13.21 -11.78
CA VAL A 31 -10.91 -12.05 -11.33
C VAL A 31 -11.81 -10.82 -11.26
N LEU A 32 -11.93 -10.24 -10.08
CA LEU A 32 -12.66 -9.00 -9.86
C LEU A 32 -11.78 -7.78 -10.14
N ALA A 33 -10.54 -7.80 -9.68
CA ALA A 33 -9.53 -6.77 -9.93
C ALA A 33 -8.18 -7.44 -10.18
N GLY A 34 -7.46 -6.97 -11.18
CA GLY A 34 -6.12 -7.41 -11.55
C GLY A 34 -5.08 -6.34 -11.29
N VAL A 35 -4.18 -6.13 -12.28
CA VAL A 35 -3.13 -5.11 -12.21
C VAL A 35 -3.75 -3.71 -12.08
N GLY A 36 -3.20 -2.90 -11.16
CA GLY A 36 -3.62 -1.50 -10.94
C GLY A 36 -4.32 -1.25 -9.60
N ASP A 37 -4.52 -2.29 -8.79
CA ASP A 37 -4.99 -2.18 -7.41
C ASP A 37 -3.91 -2.67 -6.42
N ASP A 38 -4.13 -2.51 -5.10
CA ASP A 38 -3.16 -2.92 -4.07
C ASP A 38 -2.94 -4.43 -4.07
N CYS A 39 -4.01 -5.21 -4.27
CA CYS A 39 -3.93 -6.67 -4.45
C CYS A 39 -4.72 -7.10 -5.69
N ALA A 40 -4.34 -8.24 -6.27
CA ALA A 40 -5.24 -8.97 -7.15
C ALA A 40 -6.41 -9.53 -6.34
N VAL A 41 -7.64 -9.39 -6.85
CA VAL A 41 -8.86 -9.88 -6.21
C VAL A 41 -9.49 -10.98 -7.04
N LEU A 42 -9.51 -12.18 -6.48
CA LEU A 42 -10.16 -13.35 -7.06
C LEU A 42 -11.53 -13.58 -6.41
N ARG A 43 -12.47 -14.08 -7.20
CA ARG A 43 -13.77 -14.52 -6.64
C ARG A 43 -13.57 -15.83 -5.92
N GLY A 44 -13.95 -15.88 -4.66
CA GLY A 44 -14.00 -17.11 -3.86
C GLY A 44 -15.31 -17.87 -4.04
N GLU A 45 -15.44 -19.00 -3.38
CA GLU A 45 -16.66 -19.77 -3.35
C GLU A 45 -17.71 -19.10 -2.45
N GLY A 46 -18.94 -19.00 -2.95
CA GLY A 46 -20.08 -18.41 -2.25
C GLY A 46 -20.26 -16.91 -2.48
N LYS A 47 -21.38 -16.39 -1.95
CA LYS A 47 -21.78 -15.00 -2.14
C LYS A 47 -20.89 -14.05 -1.32
N ASN A 48 -20.36 -13.02 -1.99
CA ASN A 48 -19.46 -12.02 -1.36
C ASN A 48 -18.22 -12.67 -0.69
N SER A 49 -17.65 -13.69 -1.33
CA SER A 49 -16.38 -14.30 -0.93
C SER A 49 -15.31 -13.90 -1.94
N TYR A 50 -14.19 -13.41 -1.46
CA TYR A 50 -13.07 -12.94 -2.27
C TYR A 50 -11.74 -13.35 -1.65
N LEU A 51 -10.80 -13.77 -2.51
CA LEU A 51 -9.42 -14.00 -2.14
C LEU A 51 -8.58 -12.85 -2.68
N LEU A 52 -7.71 -12.31 -1.86
CA LEU A 52 -6.78 -11.24 -2.23
C LEU A 52 -5.36 -11.81 -2.26
N PHE A 53 -4.65 -11.54 -3.33
CA PHE A 53 -3.32 -12.04 -3.53
C PHE A 53 -2.34 -10.90 -3.82
N LYS A 54 -1.30 -10.79 -2.99
CA LYS A 54 -0.27 -9.76 -3.07
C LYS A 54 1.12 -10.37 -3.02
N THR A 55 2.05 -9.75 -3.72
CA THR A 55 3.48 -9.99 -3.53
C THR A 55 4.19 -8.66 -3.29
N ASP A 56 5.13 -8.65 -2.33
CA ASP A 56 5.91 -7.46 -2.01
C ASP A 56 7.32 -7.82 -1.56
N ALA A 57 8.31 -7.07 -2.03
CA ALA A 57 9.71 -7.37 -1.78
C ALA A 57 10.39 -6.26 -0.96
N VAL A 58 11.29 -6.66 -0.06
CA VAL A 58 12.26 -5.77 0.57
C VAL A 58 13.68 -6.19 0.18
N VAL A 59 14.47 -5.23 -0.28
CA VAL A 59 15.83 -5.43 -0.81
C VAL A 59 16.79 -4.58 0.00
N GLU A 60 17.91 -5.15 0.42
CA GLU A 60 18.98 -4.43 1.11
C GLU A 60 19.56 -3.31 0.23
N GLY A 61 19.80 -2.16 0.82
CA GLY A 61 20.27 -0.96 0.11
C GLY A 61 19.16 -0.18 -0.60
N VAL A 62 17.94 -0.74 -0.72
CA VAL A 62 16.76 -0.08 -1.29
C VAL A 62 15.71 0.21 -0.22
N HIS A 63 15.23 -0.83 0.46
CA HIS A 63 14.13 -0.74 1.42
C HIS A 63 14.59 -0.76 2.88
N PHE A 64 15.82 -1.17 3.13
CA PHE A 64 16.49 -1.11 4.43
C PHE A 64 18.00 -1.00 4.24
N LYS A 65 18.66 -0.34 5.19
CA LYS A 65 20.12 -0.11 5.14
C LYS A 65 20.87 -1.32 5.69
N PRO A 66 22.11 -1.58 5.21
CA PRO A 66 23.02 -2.48 5.91
C PRO A 66 23.19 -2.06 7.38
N GLY A 67 23.17 -3.03 8.30
CA GLY A 67 23.31 -2.76 9.74
C GLY A 67 22.00 -2.43 10.49
N GLU A 68 20.88 -2.31 9.83
CA GLU A 68 19.58 -2.22 10.51
C GLU A 68 19.24 -3.52 11.27
N SER A 69 18.42 -3.40 12.33
CA SER A 69 18.01 -4.57 13.13
C SER A 69 17.39 -5.65 12.26
N PRO A 70 17.97 -6.87 12.25
CA PRO A 70 17.43 -7.96 11.46
C PRO A 70 15.96 -8.27 11.78
N GLU A 71 15.55 -8.15 13.04
CA GLU A 71 14.16 -8.38 13.45
C GLU A 71 13.22 -7.33 12.83
N LEU A 72 13.67 -6.07 12.72
CA LEU A 72 12.87 -5.02 12.09
C LEU A 72 12.78 -5.21 10.58
N ILE A 73 13.82 -5.72 9.93
CA ILE A 73 13.80 -6.08 8.50
C ILE A 73 12.71 -7.15 8.26
N GLY A 74 12.72 -8.23 9.03
CA GLY A 74 11.70 -9.28 8.94
C GLY A 74 10.29 -8.77 9.22
N ARG A 75 10.14 -7.88 10.21
CA ARG A 75 8.88 -7.21 10.52
C ARG A 75 8.39 -6.38 9.33
N LYS A 76 9.26 -5.52 8.76
CA LYS A 76 8.94 -4.65 7.62
C LYS A 76 8.50 -5.48 6.41
N ALA A 77 9.19 -6.57 6.11
CA ALA A 77 8.88 -7.41 4.95
C ALA A 77 7.42 -7.89 4.94
N LEU A 78 6.89 -8.38 6.07
CA LEU A 78 5.50 -8.80 6.14
C LEU A 78 4.54 -7.62 6.34
N ALA A 79 4.95 -6.58 7.09
CA ALA A 79 4.11 -5.42 7.37
C ALA A 79 3.67 -4.68 6.10
N ARG A 80 4.55 -4.57 5.11
CA ARG A 80 4.24 -3.95 3.81
C ARG A 80 3.12 -4.70 3.09
N ALA A 81 3.26 -6.01 2.90
CA ALA A 81 2.22 -6.82 2.28
C ALA A 81 0.88 -6.81 3.07
N LEU A 82 0.96 -6.71 4.42
CA LEU A 82 -0.23 -6.55 5.25
C LEU A 82 -0.90 -5.19 5.07
N SER A 83 -0.14 -4.14 4.75
CA SER A 83 -0.68 -2.81 4.44
C SER A 83 -1.54 -2.82 3.19
N ASP A 84 -1.14 -3.55 2.15
CA ASP A 84 -1.94 -3.73 0.94
C ASP A 84 -3.27 -4.46 1.21
N LEU A 85 -3.26 -5.47 2.09
CA LEU A 85 -4.51 -6.11 2.52
C LEU A 85 -5.40 -5.16 3.31
N ALA A 86 -4.80 -4.35 4.19
CA ALA A 86 -5.52 -3.31 4.95
C ALA A 86 -6.15 -2.28 4.00
N ALA A 87 -5.42 -1.86 2.95
CA ALA A 87 -5.89 -0.95 1.91
C ALA A 87 -7.15 -1.42 1.20
N MET A 88 -7.38 -2.73 1.15
CA MET A 88 -8.56 -3.32 0.53
C MET A 88 -9.56 -3.89 1.56
N GLY A 89 -9.26 -3.76 2.85
CA GLY A 89 -10.11 -4.21 3.95
C GLY A 89 -10.16 -5.72 4.11
N ALA A 90 -9.10 -6.44 3.73
CA ALA A 90 -9.04 -7.90 3.79
C ALA A 90 -8.37 -8.41 5.07
N ALA A 91 -8.82 -9.55 5.56
CA ALA A 91 -8.16 -10.29 6.63
C ALA A 91 -7.03 -11.16 6.05
N PRO A 92 -5.84 -11.20 6.66
CA PRO A 92 -4.75 -12.05 6.21
C PRO A 92 -5.03 -13.53 6.52
N VAL A 93 -4.53 -14.43 5.67
CA VAL A 93 -4.71 -15.88 5.81
C VAL A 93 -3.36 -16.59 5.93
N ALA A 94 -2.53 -16.50 4.90
CA ALA A 94 -1.26 -17.23 4.84
C ALA A 94 -0.24 -16.50 3.96
N ALA A 95 1.04 -16.74 4.23
CA ALA A 95 2.13 -16.20 3.44
C ALA A 95 3.19 -17.27 3.15
N VAL A 96 3.84 -17.14 1.98
CA VAL A 96 5.09 -17.81 1.63
C VAL A 96 6.18 -16.75 1.39
N ILE A 97 7.43 -17.11 1.71
CA ILE A 97 8.56 -16.17 1.69
C ILE A 97 9.62 -16.70 0.72
N THR A 98 9.96 -15.92 -0.30
CA THR A 98 11.18 -16.14 -1.07
C THR A 98 12.32 -15.35 -0.44
N LEU A 99 13.37 -16.05 -0.04
CA LEU A 99 14.57 -15.49 0.56
C LEU A 99 15.73 -15.57 -0.44
N GLY A 100 16.20 -14.41 -0.91
CA GLY A 100 17.42 -14.30 -1.69
C GLY A 100 18.59 -13.89 -0.81
N VAL A 101 19.69 -14.67 -0.81
CA VAL A 101 20.81 -14.46 0.12
C VAL A 101 22.17 -14.52 -0.58
N PRO A 102 23.13 -13.66 -0.21
CA PRO A 102 24.53 -13.85 -0.53
C PRO A 102 25.08 -15.15 0.09
N LYS A 103 26.04 -15.79 -0.58
CA LYS A 103 26.61 -17.07 -0.11
C LYS A 103 27.25 -16.99 1.29
N ASP A 104 27.76 -15.81 1.63
CA ASP A 104 28.52 -15.58 2.87
C ASP A 104 27.66 -14.92 3.96
N GLU A 105 26.32 -14.92 3.80
CA GLU A 105 25.39 -14.31 4.78
C GLU A 105 25.33 -15.12 6.08
N SER A 106 25.19 -14.42 7.19
CA SER A 106 25.16 -15.02 8.53
C SER A 106 23.83 -15.72 8.83
N VAL A 107 23.87 -17.01 9.14
CA VAL A 107 22.70 -17.77 9.61
C VAL A 107 22.06 -17.13 10.83
N ARG A 108 22.86 -16.54 11.74
CA ARG A 108 22.37 -15.81 12.92
C ARG A 108 21.53 -14.61 12.50
N ARG A 109 21.99 -13.83 11.50
CA ARG A 109 21.23 -12.66 10.98
C ARG A 109 19.92 -13.10 10.36
N LEU A 110 19.94 -14.16 9.53
CA LEU A 110 18.74 -14.73 8.91
C LEU A 110 17.74 -15.22 9.95
N SER A 111 18.21 -15.92 10.99
CA SER A 111 17.35 -16.39 12.09
C SER A 111 16.68 -15.23 12.83
N ALA A 112 17.39 -14.11 13.03
CA ALA A 112 16.84 -12.91 13.64
C ALA A 112 15.79 -12.23 12.73
N ILE A 113 16.01 -12.17 11.41
CA ILE A 113 15.03 -11.69 10.42
C ILE A 113 13.74 -12.52 10.53
N TYR A 114 13.87 -13.86 10.51
CA TYR A 114 12.70 -14.75 10.64
C TYR A 114 12.02 -14.64 12.01
N SER A 115 12.74 -14.30 13.07
CA SER A 115 12.15 -14.04 14.39
C SER A 115 11.26 -12.79 14.37
N GLY A 116 11.69 -11.73 13.70
CA GLY A 116 10.88 -10.53 13.48
C GLY A 116 9.64 -10.82 12.65
N LEU A 117 9.80 -11.55 11.56
CA LEU A 117 8.72 -11.97 10.67
C LEU A 117 7.69 -12.84 11.41
N LYS A 118 8.12 -13.81 12.22
CA LYS A 118 7.24 -14.64 13.05
C LYS A 118 6.44 -13.83 14.08
N ARG A 119 7.06 -12.82 14.70
CA ARG A 119 6.36 -11.97 15.69
C ARG A 119 5.22 -11.20 15.07
N ILE A 120 5.42 -10.57 13.91
CA ILE A 120 4.33 -9.84 13.23
C ILE A 120 3.30 -10.80 12.65
N ALA A 121 3.70 -11.96 12.11
CA ALA A 121 2.79 -12.99 11.65
C ALA A 121 1.86 -13.47 12.78
N LYS A 122 2.42 -13.73 13.96
CA LYS A 122 1.63 -14.08 15.16
C LYS A 122 0.66 -12.96 15.55
N LYS A 123 1.12 -11.70 15.54
CA LYS A 123 0.29 -10.54 15.91
C LYS A 123 -0.94 -10.40 15.03
N TYR A 124 -0.81 -10.67 13.73
CA TYR A 124 -1.89 -10.52 12.74
C TYR A 124 -2.46 -11.86 12.26
N SER A 125 -2.18 -12.95 12.98
CA SER A 125 -2.72 -14.29 12.68
C SER A 125 -2.44 -14.79 11.26
N VAL A 126 -1.25 -14.45 10.72
CA VAL A 126 -0.78 -14.93 9.42
C VAL A 126 -0.13 -16.30 9.57
N ASN A 127 -0.57 -17.28 8.81
CA ASN A 127 0.09 -18.58 8.74
C ASN A 127 1.29 -18.49 7.79
N LEU A 128 2.51 -18.70 8.30
CA LEU A 128 3.70 -18.84 7.46
C LEU A 128 3.78 -20.30 7.01
N VAL A 129 3.50 -20.57 5.73
CA VAL A 129 3.25 -21.94 5.24
C VAL A 129 4.33 -22.47 4.31
N GLY A 130 5.40 -21.69 4.06
CA GLY A 130 6.51 -22.14 3.23
C GLY A 130 7.24 -21.00 2.55
N GLY A 131 7.91 -21.34 1.47
CA GLY A 131 8.66 -20.38 0.69
C GLY A 131 9.81 -21.05 -0.07
N GLU A 132 10.74 -20.24 -0.53
CA GLU A 132 11.89 -20.65 -1.31
C GLU A 132 13.15 -19.93 -0.83
N THR A 133 14.32 -20.53 -1.01
CA THR A 133 15.61 -19.90 -0.75
C THR A 133 16.48 -19.98 -1.99
N VAL A 134 16.98 -18.82 -2.45
CA VAL A 134 17.82 -18.71 -3.63
C VAL A 134 19.09 -17.93 -3.33
N ARG A 135 20.18 -18.27 -4.02
CA ARG A 135 21.40 -17.46 -3.96
C ARG A 135 21.18 -16.14 -4.72
N ALA A 136 21.52 -15.02 -4.09
CA ALA A 136 21.45 -13.69 -4.68
C ALA A 136 22.73 -12.88 -4.38
N LYS A 137 22.91 -11.77 -5.09
CA LYS A 137 24.00 -10.83 -4.81
C LYS A 137 23.71 -9.94 -3.59
N GLN A 138 22.44 -9.66 -3.35
CA GLN A 138 21.94 -8.83 -2.24
C GLN A 138 20.90 -9.62 -1.46
N LEU A 139 20.81 -9.35 -0.16
CA LEU A 139 19.75 -9.88 0.68
C LEU A 139 18.42 -9.27 0.27
N PHE A 140 17.45 -10.12 -0.02
CA PHE A 140 16.06 -9.70 -0.20
C PHE A 140 15.09 -10.73 0.36
N LEU A 141 13.93 -10.25 0.77
CA LEU A 141 12.77 -11.10 1.07
C LEU A 141 11.64 -10.66 0.17
N ASN A 142 10.98 -11.62 -0.48
CA ASN A 142 9.70 -11.39 -1.14
C ASN A 142 8.62 -12.17 -0.41
N VAL A 143 7.57 -11.47 0.00
CA VAL A 143 6.40 -12.04 0.68
C VAL A 143 5.27 -12.17 -0.32
N ALA A 144 4.81 -13.38 -0.59
CA ALA A 144 3.55 -13.60 -1.26
C ALA A 144 2.46 -13.89 -0.21
N LEU A 145 1.47 -13.02 -0.12
CA LEU A 145 0.46 -12.99 0.93
C LEU A 145 -0.93 -13.24 0.35
N LEU A 146 -1.65 -14.16 0.97
CA LEU A 146 -3.05 -14.43 0.72
C LEU A 146 -3.90 -13.81 1.82
N GLY A 147 -4.92 -13.07 1.42
CA GLY A 147 -5.96 -12.54 2.30
C GLY A 147 -7.37 -12.89 1.79
N GLU A 148 -8.37 -12.58 2.57
CA GLU A 148 -9.76 -12.83 2.21
C GLU A 148 -10.73 -11.77 2.71
N CYS A 149 -11.83 -11.60 1.96
CA CYS A 149 -13.03 -10.90 2.43
C CYS A 149 -14.19 -11.91 2.40
N ARG A 150 -14.82 -12.16 3.55
CA ARG A 150 -15.98 -13.06 3.68
C ARG A 150 -17.22 -12.30 4.11
N GLY A 151 -18.27 -12.37 3.27
CA GLY A 151 -19.55 -11.71 3.51
C GLY A 151 -19.58 -10.20 3.14
N TYR A 152 -18.48 -9.64 2.62
CA TYR A 152 -18.40 -8.25 2.14
C TYR A 152 -17.42 -8.15 0.97
N ARG A 153 -17.50 -7.05 0.22
CA ARG A 153 -16.59 -6.79 -0.90
C ARG A 153 -15.35 -6.03 -0.41
N PRO A 154 -14.17 -6.34 -0.96
CA PRO A 154 -13.01 -5.49 -0.79
C PRO A 154 -13.28 -4.09 -1.34
N VAL A 155 -12.63 -3.09 -0.77
CA VAL A 155 -12.61 -1.73 -1.31
C VAL A 155 -11.51 -1.67 -2.37
N LEU A 156 -11.75 -1.01 -3.49
CA LEU A 156 -10.79 -0.86 -4.57
C LEU A 156 -10.26 0.58 -4.59
N ARG A 157 -9.17 0.81 -5.31
CA ARG A 157 -8.71 2.17 -5.65
C ARG A 157 -9.73 2.93 -6.48
N SER A 158 -10.56 2.22 -7.24
CA SER A 158 -11.66 2.77 -8.02
C SER A 158 -12.95 2.81 -7.21
N GLY A 159 -13.80 3.82 -7.48
CA GLY A 159 -15.13 3.92 -6.87
C GLY A 159 -15.41 5.25 -6.18
N ALA A 160 -14.41 6.12 -6.05
CA ALA A 160 -14.59 7.48 -5.57
C ALA A 160 -15.48 8.26 -6.55
N ARG A 161 -16.27 9.20 -6.01
CA ARG A 161 -17.21 10.04 -6.76
C ARG A 161 -16.96 11.51 -6.46
N ALA A 162 -17.32 12.37 -7.39
CA ALA A 162 -17.29 13.81 -7.16
C ALA A 162 -18.13 14.17 -5.92
N GLY A 163 -17.56 14.96 -5.03
CA GLY A 163 -18.13 15.33 -3.74
C GLY A 163 -17.74 14.40 -2.57
N ASP A 164 -17.14 13.24 -2.83
CA ASP A 164 -16.61 12.39 -1.75
C ASP A 164 -15.49 13.12 -1.01
N LEU A 165 -15.49 13.05 0.31
CA LEU A 165 -14.44 13.63 1.15
C LEU A 165 -13.22 12.68 1.19
N ILE A 166 -12.04 13.27 1.17
CA ILE A 166 -10.75 12.54 1.22
C ILE A 166 -10.28 12.48 2.67
N PHE A 167 -10.03 11.28 3.15
CA PHE A 167 -9.51 11.02 4.50
C PHE A 167 -8.17 10.31 4.46
N VAL A 168 -7.34 10.59 5.47
CA VAL A 168 -6.17 9.79 5.80
C VAL A 168 -6.22 9.37 7.27
N THR A 169 -5.68 8.20 7.56
CA THR A 169 -5.42 7.75 8.93
C THR A 169 -4.07 8.28 9.42
N GLY A 170 -3.89 8.40 10.72
CA GLY A 170 -2.59 8.67 11.34
C GLY A 170 -2.00 10.03 10.98
N ARG A 171 -0.68 10.06 10.85
CA ARG A 171 0.12 11.24 10.50
C ARG A 171 1.18 10.88 9.48
N LEU A 172 1.52 11.80 8.57
CA LEU A 172 2.35 11.56 7.40
C LEU A 172 3.74 12.20 7.52
N GLY A 173 4.73 11.60 6.85
CA GLY A 173 6.11 12.08 6.78
C GLY A 173 7.01 11.63 7.93
N ALA A 174 8.27 12.09 7.92
CA ALA A 174 9.33 11.68 8.84
C ALA A 174 9.59 10.15 8.85
N THR A 175 9.36 9.48 7.73
CA THR A 175 9.45 8.01 7.63
C THR A 175 10.89 7.51 7.67
N GLN A 176 11.83 8.28 7.12
CA GLN A 176 13.25 7.94 7.03
C GLN A 176 13.94 7.78 8.40
N ALA A 177 13.38 8.36 9.47
CA ALA A 177 13.87 8.23 10.84
C ALA A 177 13.39 6.94 11.53
N ARG A 178 13.50 5.77 10.88
CA ARG A 178 13.10 4.43 11.37
C ARG A 178 11.59 4.19 11.46
N ARG A 179 10.74 5.18 11.23
CA ARG A 179 9.29 5.00 11.28
C ARG A 179 8.81 3.97 10.25
N HIS A 180 9.43 3.93 9.07
CA HIS A 180 9.19 2.96 8.01
C HIS A 180 9.48 1.49 8.40
N LEU A 181 10.22 1.24 9.49
CA LEU A 181 10.46 -0.10 10.03
C LEU A 181 9.44 -0.49 11.12
N LEU A 182 8.76 0.49 11.71
CA LEU A 182 7.97 0.35 12.93
C LEU A 182 6.46 0.58 12.72
N PHE A 183 6.05 1.01 11.53
CA PHE A 183 4.62 1.26 11.25
C PHE A 183 3.74 0.04 11.56
N GLU A 184 2.49 0.29 11.87
CA GLU A 184 1.49 -0.74 12.13
C GLU A 184 0.49 -0.77 10.95
N PRO A 185 0.38 -1.89 10.21
CA PRO A 185 -0.63 -2.05 9.17
C PRO A 185 -2.04 -1.82 9.72
N ARG A 186 -2.84 -1.02 9.03
CA ARG A 186 -4.18 -0.59 9.44
C ARG A 186 -5.27 -1.62 9.13
N LEU A 187 -4.98 -2.92 9.44
CA LEU A 187 -5.88 -4.04 9.08
C LEU A 187 -7.26 -3.91 9.69
N ALA A 188 -7.35 -3.61 10.99
CA ALA A 188 -8.64 -3.50 11.67
C ALA A 188 -9.45 -2.32 11.17
N GLU A 189 -8.79 -1.19 10.92
CA GLU A 189 -9.39 0.03 10.36
C GLU A 189 -9.91 -0.23 8.94
N GLY A 190 -9.07 -0.83 8.08
CA GLY A 190 -9.42 -1.15 6.69
C GLY A 190 -10.58 -2.14 6.60
N GLU A 191 -10.53 -3.23 7.36
CA GLU A 191 -11.62 -4.21 7.42
C GLU A 191 -12.93 -3.57 7.91
N TRP A 192 -12.87 -2.71 8.92
CA TRP A 192 -14.03 -2.00 9.42
C TRP A 192 -14.62 -1.06 8.35
N LEU A 193 -13.77 -0.29 7.65
CA LEU A 193 -14.22 0.60 6.56
C LEU A 193 -14.94 -0.17 5.45
N ALA A 194 -14.40 -1.33 5.06
CA ALA A 194 -14.97 -2.20 4.04
C ALA A 194 -16.30 -2.84 4.51
N ARG A 195 -16.33 -3.45 5.70
CA ARG A 195 -17.54 -4.10 6.26
C ARG A 195 -18.66 -3.12 6.49
N GLN A 196 -18.37 -1.93 6.96
CA GLN A 196 -19.37 -0.88 7.19
C GLN A 196 -19.75 -0.13 5.90
N LYS A 197 -19.11 -0.45 4.76
CA LYS A 197 -19.33 0.23 3.47
C LYS A 197 -19.17 1.75 3.60
N ILE A 198 -18.17 2.18 4.35
CA ILE A 198 -17.87 3.61 4.58
C ILE A 198 -17.01 4.14 3.45
N ALA A 199 -15.91 3.46 3.13
CA ALA A 199 -15.01 3.88 2.07
C ALA A 199 -15.64 3.59 0.69
N THR A 200 -15.57 4.58 -0.21
CA THR A 200 -15.97 4.47 -1.60
C THR A 200 -14.81 4.04 -2.49
N ALA A 201 -13.59 4.50 -2.17
CA ALA A 201 -12.31 4.02 -2.70
C ALA A 201 -11.28 4.05 -1.58
N MET A 202 -10.25 3.20 -1.65
CA MET A 202 -9.21 3.12 -0.63
C MET A 202 -7.92 2.56 -1.22
N MET A 203 -6.78 2.98 -0.65
CA MET A 203 -5.45 2.44 -0.83
C MET A 203 -4.58 2.77 0.39
N ASP A 204 -3.38 2.20 0.49
CA ASP A 204 -2.39 2.66 1.46
C ASP A 204 -1.47 3.75 0.87
N LEU A 205 -0.74 4.44 1.75
CA LEU A 205 0.25 5.45 1.39
C LEU A 205 1.65 4.82 1.45
N SER A 206 2.09 4.23 0.33
CA SER A 206 3.39 3.58 0.18
C SER A 206 4.44 4.47 -0.50
N ASP A 207 4.04 5.25 -1.51
CA ASP A 207 4.92 6.11 -2.29
C ASP A 207 4.78 7.60 -1.93
N GLY A 208 3.90 7.90 -0.99
CA GLY A 208 3.57 9.23 -0.50
C GLY A 208 2.29 9.79 -1.10
N LEU A 209 1.64 10.66 -0.34
CA LEU A 209 0.35 11.26 -0.70
C LEU A 209 0.37 11.89 -2.10
N GLY A 210 1.51 12.51 -2.48
CA GLY A 210 1.71 13.16 -3.77
C GLY A 210 1.70 12.21 -4.97
N ALA A 211 2.02 10.92 -4.76
CA ALA A 211 1.95 9.88 -5.80
C ALA A 211 0.64 9.08 -5.71
N ASP A 212 0.21 8.74 -4.51
CA ASP A 212 -0.85 7.76 -4.28
C ASP A 212 -2.25 8.36 -4.48
N LEU A 213 -2.50 9.60 -4.03
CA LEU A 213 -3.79 10.24 -4.28
C LEU A 213 -4.09 10.44 -5.78
N PRO A 214 -3.14 10.89 -6.63
CA PRO A 214 -3.34 10.89 -8.08
C PRO A 214 -3.63 9.51 -8.69
N ARG A 215 -3.07 8.42 -8.12
CA ARG A 215 -3.38 7.05 -8.56
C ARG A 215 -4.82 6.67 -8.25
N LEU A 216 -5.30 6.95 -7.02
CA LEU A 216 -6.68 6.72 -6.61
C LEU A 216 -7.66 7.53 -7.45
N ALA A 217 -7.36 8.80 -7.69
CA ALA A 217 -8.19 9.68 -8.52
C ALA A 217 -8.28 9.17 -9.96
N ARG A 218 -7.14 8.77 -10.54
CA ARG A 218 -7.09 8.18 -11.89
C ARG A 218 -7.85 6.86 -11.98
N ALA A 219 -7.72 5.99 -10.99
CA ALA A 219 -8.46 4.72 -10.93
C ALA A 219 -9.98 4.95 -10.86
N SER A 220 -10.40 6.05 -10.27
CA SER A 220 -11.80 6.47 -10.18
C SER A 220 -12.28 7.34 -11.36
N GLY A 221 -11.38 7.78 -12.26
CA GLY A 221 -11.69 8.64 -13.40
C GLY A 221 -12.14 10.06 -13.04
N ILE A 222 -11.67 10.60 -11.91
CA ILE A 222 -12.05 11.91 -11.37
C ILE A 222 -10.84 12.67 -10.84
N PHE A 223 -11.04 13.96 -10.47
CA PHE A 223 -10.01 14.84 -9.92
C PHE A 223 -10.15 14.98 -8.40
N PHE A 224 -9.28 15.76 -7.78
CA PHE A 224 -9.32 16.04 -6.35
C PHE A 224 -8.84 17.44 -6.03
N HIS A 225 -9.26 17.94 -4.85
CA HIS A 225 -8.80 19.18 -4.27
C HIS A 225 -8.31 18.91 -2.85
N LEU A 226 -7.06 19.29 -2.54
CA LEU A 226 -6.47 19.16 -1.22
C LEU A 226 -6.51 20.46 -0.44
N ASP A 227 -6.84 20.36 0.84
CA ASP A 227 -6.54 21.37 1.83
C ASP A 227 -5.18 21.08 2.46
N PHE A 228 -4.15 21.74 1.98
CA PHE A 228 -2.77 21.55 2.46
C PHE A 228 -2.59 21.83 3.96
N ALA A 229 -3.41 22.71 4.53
CA ALA A 229 -3.38 23.02 5.96
C ALA A 229 -3.97 21.88 6.82
N ALA A 230 -4.82 21.05 6.22
CA ALA A 230 -5.44 19.90 6.89
C ALA A 230 -4.59 18.62 6.84
N ILE A 231 -3.48 18.61 6.09
CA ILE A 231 -2.60 17.43 5.98
C ILE A 231 -1.90 17.19 7.33
N PRO A 232 -2.06 16.02 7.96
CA PRO A 232 -1.56 15.74 9.30
C PRO A 232 -0.06 15.39 9.26
N CYS A 233 0.83 16.33 9.42
CA CYS A 233 2.26 16.07 9.50
C CYS A 233 2.62 15.31 10.79
N ALA A 234 3.51 14.33 10.69
CA ALA A 234 4.13 13.67 11.83
C ALA A 234 5.01 14.66 12.60
N ARG A 235 5.30 14.35 13.87
CA ARG A 235 6.15 15.23 14.69
C ARG A 235 7.52 15.41 14.02
N GLY A 236 7.88 16.65 13.74
CA GLY A 236 9.13 17.02 13.08
C GLY A 236 9.14 16.90 11.56
N ALA A 237 8.05 16.44 10.96
CA ALA A 237 7.91 16.41 9.50
C ALA A 237 7.46 17.78 8.98
N THR A 238 8.04 18.17 7.85
CA THR A 238 7.55 19.28 7.03
C THR A 238 6.34 18.83 6.20
N LEU A 239 5.57 19.77 5.67
CA LEU A 239 4.49 19.48 4.73
C LEU A 239 5.01 18.76 3.48
N HIS A 240 6.20 19.13 3.00
CA HIS A 240 6.85 18.48 1.86
C HIS A 240 7.12 17.01 2.13
N GLU A 241 7.68 16.67 3.30
CA GLU A 241 7.92 15.28 3.72
C GLU A 241 6.61 14.51 3.89
N ALA A 242 5.58 15.12 4.48
CA ALA A 242 4.25 14.49 4.63
C ALA A 242 3.59 14.16 3.28
N ILE A 243 3.93 14.90 2.22
CA ILE A 243 3.40 14.67 0.87
C ILE A 243 4.24 13.65 0.10
N ASN A 244 5.59 13.66 0.26
CA ASN A 244 6.50 13.04 -0.71
C ASN A 244 7.41 11.93 -0.16
N ASP A 245 7.54 11.74 1.17
CA ASP A 245 8.49 10.77 1.72
C ASP A 245 8.16 9.32 1.32
N GLY A 246 6.88 8.97 1.30
CA GLY A 246 6.44 7.58 1.16
C GLY A 246 6.70 6.75 2.42
N GLU A 247 6.36 5.47 2.34
CA GLU A 247 6.49 4.48 3.43
C GLU A 247 5.74 4.87 4.73
N ASP A 248 4.65 5.66 4.62
CA ASP A 248 3.77 5.97 5.75
C ASP A 248 2.89 4.80 6.16
N TYR A 249 2.43 4.03 5.17
CA TYR A 249 1.54 2.88 5.35
C TYR A 249 0.29 3.21 6.17
N GLU A 250 -0.21 4.43 6.02
CA GLU A 250 -1.51 4.87 6.49
C GLU A 250 -2.56 4.64 5.39
N LEU A 251 -3.85 4.58 5.74
CA LEU A 251 -4.92 4.46 4.75
C LEU A 251 -5.28 5.82 4.18
N LEU A 252 -5.35 5.91 2.86
CA LEU A 252 -5.97 6.97 2.08
C LEU A 252 -7.30 6.45 1.55
N PHE A 253 -8.40 7.11 1.88
CA PHE A 253 -9.72 6.65 1.44
C PHE A 253 -10.69 7.80 1.21
N THR A 254 -11.74 7.53 0.45
CA THR A 254 -12.79 8.49 0.15
C THR A 254 -14.11 8.05 0.78
N VAL A 255 -14.92 9.03 1.18
CA VAL A 255 -16.19 8.82 1.90
C VAL A 255 -17.28 9.72 1.35
N ASN A 256 -18.41 9.13 1.02
CA ASN A 256 -19.59 9.95 0.67
C ASN A 256 -19.97 10.87 1.86
N PRO A 257 -20.23 12.18 1.65
CA PRO A 257 -20.59 13.12 2.71
C PRO A 257 -21.69 12.63 3.64
N SER A 258 -22.70 11.92 3.12
CA SER A 258 -23.80 11.37 3.90
C SER A 258 -23.36 10.31 4.94
N ARG A 259 -22.17 9.71 4.75
CA ARG A 259 -21.61 8.67 5.64
C ARG A 259 -20.63 9.23 6.67
N THR A 260 -20.22 10.50 6.55
CA THR A 260 -19.20 11.12 7.41
C THR A 260 -19.60 11.14 8.89
N ASN A 261 -20.86 11.42 9.19
CA ASN A 261 -21.36 11.38 10.57
C ASN A 261 -21.29 9.97 11.15
N THR A 262 -21.58 8.94 10.35
CA THR A 262 -21.46 7.54 10.75
C THR A 262 -20.00 7.18 11.00
N LEU A 263 -19.09 7.57 10.09
CA LEU A 263 -17.65 7.39 10.24
C LEU A 263 -17.18 7.98 11.59
N ARG A 264 -17.42 9.27 11.82
CA ARG A 264 -16.94 9.97 13.03
C ARG A 264 -17.51 9.39 14.33
N LYS A 265 -18.80 9.04 14.35
CA LYS A 265 -19.48 8.52 15.55
C LYS A 265 -19.07 7.08 15.88
N LYS A 266 -18.76 6.27 14.87
CA LYS A 266 -18.48 4.83 15.05
C LYS A 266 -17.00 4.47 14.95
N TRP A 267 -16.12 5.43 14.67
CA TRP A 267 -14.69 5.22 14.64
C TRP A 267 -14.15 5.06 16.06
N SER A 268 -13.90 3.83 16.47
CA SER A 268 -13.45 3.49 17.82
C SER A 268 -11.95 3.18 17.91
N PHE A 269 -11.22 3.38 16.82
CA PHE A 269 -9.78 3.13 16.78
C PHE A 269 -8.99 4.31 17.38
N ALA A 270 -7.87 4.00 18.02
CA ALA A 270 -6.93 5.01 18.53
C ALA A 270 -6.25 5.81 17.40
N THR A 271 -6.24 5.28 16.19
CA THR A 271 -5.71 5.93 15.00
C THR A 271 -6.57 7.15 14.63
N PRO A 272 -6.00 8.36 14.61
CA PRO A 272 -6.77 9.56 14.27
C PRO A 272 -7.16 9.57 12.79
N LEU A 273 -8.26 10.27 12.48
CA LEU A 273 -8.76 10.51 11.13
C LEU A 273 -8.63 11.98 10.77
N HIS A 274 -8.15 12.25 9.57
CA HIS A 274 -8.03 13.60 9.04
C HIS A 274 -8.73 13.71 7.69
N CYS A 275 -9.67 14.65 7.57
CA CYS A 275 -10.25 15.02 6.28
C CYS A 275 -9.31 16.04 5.64
N ILE A 276 -8.75 15.71 4.49
CA ILE A 276 -7.70 16.49 3.84
C ILE A 276 -8.12 17.09 2.50
N GLY A 277 -9.37 16.89 2.09
CA GLY A 277 -9.84 17.42 0.81
C GLY A 277 -11.14 16.79 0.32
N VAL A 278 -11.42 16.97 -0.96
CA VAL A 278 -12.63 16.52 -1.64
C VAL A 278 -12.32 16.05 -3.05
N MET A 279 -13.02 15.02 -3.52
CA MET A 279 -12.96 14.56 -4.91
C MET A 279 -13.81 15.47 -5.81
N GLY A 280 -13.26 15.91 -6.94
CA GLY A 280 -13.88 16.85 -7.86
C GLY A 280 -14.24 16.25 -9.23
N ALA A 281 -15.24 16.84 -9.92
CA ALA A 281 -15.67 16.40 -11.25
C ALA A 281 -14.82 16.99 -12.39
N ARG A 282 -14.11 18.10 -12.17
CA ARG A 282 -13.26 18.80 -13.17
C ARG A 282 -11.99 19.28 -12.51
N ASP A 283 -10.95 19.39 -13.30
CA ASP A 283 -9.72 20.08 -12.95
C ASP A 283 -10.02 21.58 -12.80
N VAL A 284 -10.16 22.02 -11.57
CA VAL A 284 -9.96 23.42 -11.25
C VAL A 284 -8.49 23.50 -10.90
N GLU A 285 -7.66 24.09 -11.75
CA GLU A 285 -6.22 24.24 -11.63
C GLU A 285 -5.70 23.77 -10.27
N SER A 286 -5.42 22.48 -10.16
CA SER A 286 -4.72 21.98 -8.99
C SER A 286 -3.37 22.69 -9.04
N ARG A 287 -3.15 23.67 -8.19
CA ARG A 287 -1.83 24.29 -7.97
C ARG A 287 -0.93 23.22 -7.36
N ALA A 288 -0.53 22.26 -8.19
CA ALA A 288 0.11 21.02 -7.82
C ALA A 288 1.60 20.90 -8.20
N PRO A 289 2.47 21.93 -8.04
CA PRO A 289 3.90 21.67 -8.08
C PRO A 289 4.35 20.77 -6.92
N LEU A 290 3.60 20.72 -5.80
CA LEU A 290 3.91 19.89 -4.63
C LEU A 290 3.59 18.40 -4.81
N LEU A 291 2.71 18.04 -5.75
CA LEU A 291 2.24 16.66 -5.96
C LEU A 291 3.01 15.91 -7.05
N ALA A 292 4.11 16.44 -7.57
CA ALA A 292 4.79 15.88 -8.73
C ALA A 292 5.80 14.77 -8.40
N HIS A 293 6.09 14.48 -7.13
CA HIS A 293 7.25 13.66 -6.75
C HIS A 293 6.89 12.69 -5.62
N GLY A 294 6.38 11.52 -5.97
CA GLY A 294 6.40 10.37 -5.08
C GLY A 294 7.65 9.51 -5.34
N PHE A 295 7.83 8.46 -4.55
CA PHE A 295 8.90 7.49 -4.77
C PHE A 295 8.65 6.73 -6.09
N ASP A 296 9.71 6.54 -6.88
CA ASP A 296 9.72 5.72 -8.10
C ASP A 296 11.06 4.99 -8.17
N HIS A 297 11.05 3.66 -8.23
CA HIS A 297 12.26 2.83 -8.25
C HIS A 297 13.23 3.14 -9.38
N PHE A 298 12.80 3.77 -10.46
CA PHE A 298 13.59 4.02 -11.67
C PHE A 298 13.85 5.49 -11.96
N LYS A 299 13.26 6.41 -11.20
CA LYS A 299 13.51 7.85 -11.30
C LYS A 299 14.40 8.29 -10.15
N GLN A 300 15.48 9.01 -10.45
CA GLN A 300 16.28 9.67 -9.42
C GLN A 300 15.43 10.75 -8.72
N ARG A 301 15.58 10.83 -7.40
CA ARG A 301 15.04 11.92 -6.58
C ARG A 301 15.70 13.24 -6.91
#